data_f3d3fd6550bf7e1c8446837238fe608c
#
_entry.id   f3d3fd6550bf7e1c8446837238fe608c
#
_cell.length_a   1.000
_cell.length_b   1.000
_cell.length_c   1.000
_cell.angle_alpha   90.00
_cell.angle_beta   90.00
_cell.angle_gamma   90.00
#
_symmetry.space_group_name_H-M   'P 1'
#
loop_
_entity.id
_entity.type
_entity.pdbx_description
1 polymer ?
#
loop_
_entity_poly.entity_id
_entity_poly.type
_entity_poly.pdbx_seq_one_letter_code
_entity_poly.pdbx_strand_id
1 'polypeptide(L)'
;LLFTESKTDATSDIMPDLLSFSYDDREADQADEISLTVKDEKGKWAGSWKPDGGETIRAYIKGSTCPKLFCGKFYVDSMRVSGSPRVCEIRAVSIPLKAPIRRRLVTKAWENYTLKGILKEIAAKAEIYFYFEVEEDPEYDRLDQKEESDLAFLSRLCQDAGLSIKVTDDTIVIFDQLRYEKMEPACEVELGVSDVLSWDFQTTQSDTYKSCVVSWRDIKKKKRKSAGGYNLDLEKPSDKPPAKYNIDLEKIDDSNASKNPAVNTYVYVDPDADANGQEYKLKKRVTSRAEAERVAKATLRRLNLRSVTGSMTLVGDTRLVAGIVIEVRGFGSFDGNFFIESASHSVSESGYVTTINVRRVNNKY
;
A
#
# COMPACT_ATOMS: atom_id res chain seq x y z
N LEU A 1 -10.13 14.06 22.62
CA LEU A 1 -10.46 12.66 22.33
C LEU A 1 -11.95 12.43 22.50
N LEU A 2 -12.62 11.91 21.47
CA LEU A 2 -14.04 11.59 21.50
C LEU A 2 -14.21 10.08 21.39
N PHE A 3 -14.76 9.44 22.41
CA PHE A 3 -15.22 8.05 22.33
C PHE A 3 -16.59 8.03 21.64
N THR A 4 -16.71 7.35 20.49
CA THR A 4 -17.85 7.56 19.56
C THR A 4 -19.07 6.73 19.84
N GLU A 5 -19.01 5.61 20.55
CA GLU A 5 -20.21 4.85 20.90
C GLU A 5 -21.07 5.57 21.93
N SER A 6 -20.46 6.30 22.86
CA SER A 6 -21.15 7.12 23.86
C SER A 6 -21.37 8.57 23.41
N LYS A 7 -20.81 9.02 22.29
CA LYS A 7 -20.73 10.44 21.85
C LYS A 7 -20.19 11.39 22.93
N THR A 8 -19.41 10.87 23.87
CA THR A 8 -18.90 11.61 25.01
C THR A 8 -17.54 12.21 24.69
N ASP A 9 -17.39 13.52 24.87
CA ASP A 9 -16.09 14.17 24.85
C ASP A 9 -15.36 13.87 26.17
N ALA A 10 -14.48 12.89 26.14
CA ALA A 10 -13.71 12.46 27.30
C ALA A 10 -12.42 13.28 27.50
N THR A 11 -12.20 14.36 26.72
CA THR A 11 -10.95 15.13 26.75
C THR A 11 -10.67 15.69 28.14
N SER A 12 -11.68 16.32 28.78
CA SER A 12 -11.54 16.90 30.12
C SER A 12 -11.26 15.89 31.22
N ASP A 13 -11.74 14.65 31.03
CA ASP A 13 -11.61 13.57 32.01
C ASP A 13 -10.30 12.79 31.86
N ILE A 14 -9.71 12.83 30.67
CA ILE A 14 -8.45 12.15 30.33
C ILE A 14 -7.24 13.03 30.60
N MET A 15 -7.34 14.34 30.29
CA MET A 15 -6.22 15.29 30.40
C MET A 15 -5.48 15.28 31.74
N PRO A 16 -6.14 15.18 32.93
CA PRO A 16 -5.44 15.13 34.21
C PRO A 16 -4.57 13.90 34.39
N ASP A 17 -4.91 12.78 33.73
CA ASP A 17 -4.21 11.50 33.83
C ASP A 17 -3.28 11.27 32.64
N LEU A 18 -3.29 12.14 31.61
CA LEU A 18 -2.54 11.98 30.37
C LEU A 18 -1.04 12.12 30.62
N LEU A 19 -0.26 11.09 30.27
CA LEU A 19 1.19 11.12 30.23
C LEU A 19 1.72 11.40 28.83
N SER A 20 1.17 10.72 27.83
CA SER A 20 1.52 10.93 26.44
C SER A 20 0.38 10.52 25.49
N PHE A 21 0.35 11.17 24.36
CA PHE A 21 -0.47 10.83 23.21
C PHE A 21 0.40 10.85 21.97
N SER A 22 0.34 9.82 21.14
CA SER A 22 0.97 9.81 19.82
C SER A 22 -0.04 9.50 18.73
N TYR A 23 0.18 10.10 17.56
CA TYR A 23 -0.52 9.81 16.33
C TYR A 23 0.51 9.57 15.23
N ASP A 24 0.52 8.36 14.68
CA ASP A 24 1.37 7.95 13.57
C ASP A 24 0.54 7.92 12.29
N ASP A 25 0.73 8.94 11.45
CA ASP A 25 0.14 9.07 10.12
C ASP A 25 1.07 8.45 9.07
N ARG A 26 0.53 7.57 8.24
CA ARG A 26 1.25 6.86 7.20
C ARG A 26 0.64 7.14 5.84
N GLU A 27 1.47 7.40 4.85
CA GLU A 27 1.00 7.74 3.51
C GLU A 27 0.26 6.57 2.85
N ALA A 28 0.84 5.36 2.90
CA ALA A 28 0.25 4.18 2.25
C ALA A 28 0.70 2.87 2.91
N ASP A 29 0.05 1.76 2.50
CA ASP A 29 0.38 0.36 2.84
C ASP A 29 0.29 -0.03 4.32
N GLN A 30 0.12 0.92 5.24
CA GLN A 30 -0.02 0.71 6.67
C GLN A 30 -1.22 1.50 7.21
N ALA A 31 -1.80 1.00 8.30
CA ALA A 31 -2.85 1.72 9.01
C ALA A 31 -2.23 2.84 9.86
N ASP A 32 -2.95 3.95 9.97
CA ASP A 32 -2.63 4.98 10.96
C ASP A 32 -2.90 4.42 12.36
N GLU A 33 -2.11 4.85 13.33
CA GLU A 33 -2.17 4.37 14.71
C GLU A 33 -2.19 5.54 15.68
N ILE A 34 -2.95 5.39 16.77
CA ILE A 34 -2.82 6.26 17.96
C ILE A 34 -2.43 5.43 19.17
N SER A 35 -1.59 6.01 20.01
CA SER A 35 -1.26 5.48 21.32
C SER A 35 -1.52 6.53 22.41
N LEU A 36 -2.19 6.10 23.45
CA LEU A 36 -2.56 6.94 24.58
C LEU A 36 -1.98 6.27 25.85
N THR A 37 -1.14 7.00 26.59
CA THR A 37 -0.61 6.55 27.88
C THR A 37 -1.15 7.44 28.99
N VAL A 38 -1.78 6.84 29.99
CA VAL A 38 -2.41 7.54 31.11
C VAL A 38 -1.98 6.97 32.46
N LYS A 39 -1.97 7.82 33.49
CA LYS A 39 -1.83 7.39 34.90
C LYS A 39 -3.07 6.61 35.30
N ASP A 40 -2.90 5.51 36.00
CA ASP A 40 -4.00 4.67 36.49
C ASP A 40 -3.91 4.40 38.00
N GLU A 41 -3.54 5.42 38.79
CA GLU A 41 -3.32 5.28 40.23
C GLU A 41 -4.53 4.70 40.96
N LYS A 42 -5.72 5.06 40.55
CA LYS A 42 -7.00 4.62 41.14
C LYS A 42 -7.57 3.35 40.50
N GLY A 43 -6.91 2.77 39.53
CA GLY A 43 -7.40 1.57 38.82
C GLY A 43 -8.63 1.81 37.95
N LYS A 44 -8.90 3.07 37.57
CA LYS A 44 -10.05 3.51 36.78
C LYS A 44 -10.00 2.89 35.37
N TRP A 45 -8.85 2.98 34.72
CA TRP A 45 -8.64 2.48 33.36
C TRP A 45 -8.62 0.96 33.24
N ALA A 46 -8.13 0.27 34.26
CA ALA A 46 -8.19 -1.19 34.32
C ALA A 46 -9.55 -1.70 34.85
N GLY A 47 -10.42 -0.81 35.27
CA GLY A 47 -11.74 -1.09 35.86
C GLY A 47 -12.89 -0.53 35.03
N SER A 48 -13.58 0.48 35.59
CA SER A 48 -14.81 1.03 35.02
C SER A 48 -14.65 1.77 33.69
N TRP A 49 -13.43 2.19 33.36
CA TRP A 49 -13.08 2.90 32.11
C TRP A 49 -12.27 2.01 31.14
N LYS A 50 -12.26 0.72 31.37
CA LYS A 50 -11.61 -0.20 30.45
C LYS A 50 -12.34 -0.17 29.11
N PRO A 51 -11.67 0.24 28.02
CA PRO A 51 -12.30 0.22 26.71
C PRO A 51 -12.49 -1.25 26.25
N ASP A 52 -13.61 -1.51 25.62
CA ASP A 52 -13.83 -2.79 24.96
C ASP A 52 -13.07 -2.88 23.64
N GLY A 53 -12.61 -4.08 23.28
CA GLY A 53 -11.92 -4.32 22.02
C GLY A 53 -12.82 -4.00 20.83
N GLY A 54 -12.37 -3.06 19.97
CA GLY A 54 -13.12 -2.56 18.83
C GLY A 54 -13.97 -1.32 19.13
N GLU A 55 -13.96 -0.81 20.35
CA GLU A 55 -14.52 0.52 20.65
C GLU A 55 -13.83 1.58 19.81
N THR A 56 -14.58 2.62 19.40
CA THR A 56 -14.07 3.63 18.48
C THR A 56 -13.68 4.93 19.19
N ILE A 57 -12.52 5.46 18.79
CA ILE A 57 -11.96 6.72 19.28
C ILE A 57 -11.79 7.67 18.09
N ARG A 58 -12.30 8.90 18.21
CA ARG A 58 -11.95 10.02 17.32
C ARG A 58 -10.93 10.90 18.00
N ALA A 59 -9.78 11.08 17.35
CA ALA A 59 -8.67 11.85 17.90
C ALA A 59 -8.47 13.18 17.16
N TYR A 60 -8.08 14.20 17.92
CA TYR A 60 -7.75 15.52 17.41
C TYR A 60 -6.54 16.06 18.17
N ILE A 61 -5.65 16.75 17.43
CA ILE A 61 -4.55 17.52 18.02
C ILE A 61 -4.87 19.00 17.78
N LYS A 62 -4.78 19.81 18.83
CA LYS A 62 -4.94 21.27 18.76
C LYS A 62 -3.72 21.93 19.37
N GLY A 63 -2.90 22.54 18.53
CA GLY A 63 -1.81 23.40 18.96
C GLY A 63 -2.29 24.81 19.29
N SER A 64 -1.44 25.63 19.90
CA SER A 64 -1.71 27.05 20.16
C SER A 64 -1.55 27.90 18.90
N THR A 65 -0.63 27.55 18.02
CA THR A 65 -0.21 28.32 16.83
C THR A 65 -0.60 27.67 15.52
N CYS A 66 -0.93 26.38 15.53
CA CYS A 66 -1.24 25.60 14.33
C CYS A 66 -2.73 25.26 14.24
N PRO A 67 -3.28 25.01 13.04
CA PRO A 67 -4.66 24.60 12.86
C PRO A 67 -4.96 23.29 13.60
N LYS A 68 -6.23 23.06 13.91
CA LYS A 68 -6.67 21.81 14.52
C LYS A 68 -6.49 20.65 13.50
N LEU A 69 -5.74 19.62 13.87
CA LEU A 69 -5.59 18.41 13.09
C LEU A 69 -6.65 17.38 13.51
N PHE A 70 -7.43 16.89 12.57
CA PHE A 70 -8.26 15.70 12.77
C PHE A 70 -7.42 14.47 12.41
N CYS A 71 -7.07 13.66 13.41
CA CYS A 71 -6.22 12.46 13.20
C CYS A 71 -7.01 11.30 12.57
N GLY A 72 -8.35 11.29 12.73
CA GLY A 72 -9.19 10.21 12.20
C GLY A 72 -10.02 9.50 13.26
N LYS A 73 -10.64 8.40 12.83
CA LYS A 73 -11.38 7.45 13.65
C LYS A 73 -10.56 6.17 13.81
N PHE A 74 -10.39 5.72 15.02
CA PHE A 74 -9.58 4.55 15.36
C PHE A 74 -10.40 3.53 16.12
N TYR A 75 -9.99 2.26 16.02
CA TYR A 75 -10.58 1.13 16.72
C TYR A 75 -9.58 0.60 17.74
N VAL A 76 -9.99 0.49 19.01
CA VAL A 76 -9.13 -0.01 20.09
C VAL A 76 -8.65 -1.42 19.75
N ASP A 77 -7.34 -1.58 19.60
CA ASP A 77 -6.66 -2.83 19.27
C ASP A 77 -6.16 -3.55 20.53
N SER A 78 -5.48 -2.81 21.38
CA SER A 78 -4.87 -3.38 22.58
C SER A 78 -4.85 -2.40 23.73
N MET A 79 -4.84 -2.97 24.92
CA MET A 79 -4.67 -2.25 26.17
C MET A 79 -3.65 -2.98 27.02
N ARG A 80 -2.69 -2.25 27.58
CA ARG A 80 -1.66 -2.75 28.48
C ARG A 80 -1.70 -1.97 29.79
N VAL A 81 -1.71 -2.67 30.90
CA VAL A 81 -1.57 -2.07 32.23
C VAL A 81 -0.27 -2.55 32.83
N SER A 82 0.54 -1.64 33.35
CA SER A 82 1.79 -1.91 34.02
C SER A 82 1.88 -1.14 35.34
N GLY A 83 2.79 -1.52 36.22
CA GLY A 83 3.04 -0.87 37.52
C GLY A 83 4.41 -1.25 38.05
N SER A 84 5.05 -0.54 38.92
CA SER A 84 4.81 0.71 39.66
C SER A 84 5.69 1.83 39.14
N PRO A 85 5.17 3.03 38.88
CA PRO A 85 3.79 3.45 39.07
C PRO A 85 2.82 2.80 38.07
N ARG A 86 1.53 2.76 38.45
CA ARG A 86 0.53 2.13 37.60
C ARG A 86 0.17 3.02 36.41
N VAL A 87 0.32 2.48 35.22
CA VAL A 87 0.09 3.16 33.93
C VAL A 87 -0.74 2.26 33.02
N CYS A 88 -1.60 2.90 32.22
CA CYS A 88 -2.37 2.23 31.19
C CYS A 88 -1.98 2.78 29.83
N GLU A 89 -1.64 1.91 28.89
CA GLU A 89 -1.38 2.21 27.49
C GLU A 89 -2.51 1.63 26.64
N ILE A 90 -3.15 2.47 25.82
CA ILE A 90 -4.23 2.08 24.90
C ILE A 90 -3.73 2.36 23.50
N ARG A 91 -3.77 1.35 22.63
CA ARG A 91 -3.44 1.46 21.20
C ARG A 91 -4.70 1.26 20.38
N ALA A 92 -4.87 2.10 19.36
CA ALA A 92 -5.97 1.98 18.43
C ALA A 92 -5.49 2.26 17.00
N VAL A 93 -6.09 1.55 16.04
CA VAL A 93 -5.71 1.59 14.62
C VAL A 93 -6.87 2.07 13.76
N SER A 94 -6.57 2.72 12.63
CA SER A 94 -7.57 3.30 11.73
C SER A 94 -8.42 2.28 10.99
N ILE A 95 -8.10 0.99 11.06
CA ILE A 95 -8.83 -0.08 10.37
C ILE A 95 -9.59 -0.96 11.37
N PRO A 96 -10.89 -1.24 11.16
CA PRO A 96 -11.64 -2.14 12.03
C PRO A 96 -11.00 -3.51 12.15
N LEU A 97 -10.67 -3.95 13.36
CA LEU A 97 -10.02 -5.24 13.62
C LEU A 97 -10.85 -6.45 13.16
N LYS A 98 -12.18 -6.30 13.20
CA LYS A 98 -13.13 -7.33 12.77
C LYS A 98 -13.41 -7.30 11.26
N ALA A 99 -12.82 -6.35 10.52
CA ALA A 99 -13.05 -6.25 9.08
C ALA A 99 -12.57 -7.53 8.36
N PRO A 100 -13.47 -8.27 7.70
CA PRO A 100 -13.13 -9.52 6.99
C PRO A 100 -12.00 -9.31 5.98
N ILE A 101 -11.89 -8.11 5.42
CA ILE A 101 -10.92 -7.70 4.41
C ILE A 101 -9.45 -7.92 4.83
N ARG A 102 -9.13 -7.85 6.14
CA ARG A 102 -7.75 -8.04 6.64
C ARG A 102 -7.39 -9.47 6.98
N ARG A 103 -8.36 -10.25 7.46
CA ARG A 103 -8.09 -11.54 8.12
C ARG A 103 -8.60 -12.75 7.35
N ARG A 104 -9.68 -12.59 6.58
CA ARG A 104 -10.25 -13.68 5.84
C ARG A 104 -9.39 -14.00 4.63
N LEU A 105 -8.79 -15.18 4.61
CA LEU A 105 -8.10 -15.70 3.45
C LEU A 105 -9.12 -16.13 2.40
N VAL A 106 -8.90 -15.71 1.17
CA VAL A 106 -9.79 -15.95 0.03
C VAL A 106 -9.00 -16.62 -1.09
N THR A 107 -9.60 -17.63 -1.72
CA THR A 107 -9.11 -18.19 -2.97
C THR A 107 -10.16 -17.96 -4.04
N LYS A 108 -9.83 -17.09 -5.01
CA LYS A 108 -10.74 -16.70 -6.10
C LYS A 108 -9.95 -16.41 -7.38
N ALA A 109 -10.47 -16.84 -8.53
CA ALA A 109 -10.02 -16.40 -9.84
C ALA A 109 -10.85 -15.19 -10.29
N TRP A 110 -10.18 -14.14 -10.71
CA TRP A 110 -10.76 -12.93 -11.27
C TRP A 110 -10.47 -12.92 -12.76
N GLU A 111 -11.49 -12.92 -13.61
CA GLU A 111 -11.36 -12.97 -15.07
C GLU A 111 -12.02 -11.76 -15.72
N ASN A 112 -11.27 -11.06 -16.59
CA ASN A 112 -11.69 -9.84 -17.28
C ASN A 112 -12.18 -8.74 -16.32
N TYR A 113 -11.37 -8.44 -15.31
CA TYR A 113 -11.61 -7.36 -14.32
C TYR A 113 -10.62 -6.21 -14.50
N THR A 114 -11.09 -5.01 -14.18
CA THR A 114 -10.23 -3.86 -13.92
C THR A 114 -9.91 -3.78 -12.42
N LEU A 115 -8.86 -3.04 -12.05
CA LEU A 115 -8.51 -2.83 -10.64
C LEU A 115 -9.66 -2.17 -9.86
N LYS A 116 -10.30 -1.16 -10.47
CA LYS A 116 -11.47 -0.49 -9.91
C LYS A 116 -12.66 -1.46 -9.74
N GLY A 117 -12.86 -2.35 -10.70
CA GLY A 117 -13.90 -3.38 -10.62
C GLY A 117 -13.68 -4.34 -9.46
N ILE A 118 -12.45 -4.78 -9.24
CA ILE A 118 -12.05 -5.63 -8.11
C ILE A 118 -12.27 -4.87 -6.79
N LEU A 119 -11.78 -3.63 -6.68
CA LEU A 119 -11.96 -2.79 -5.51
C LEU A 119 -13.45 -2.61 -5.15
N LYS A 120 -14.28 -2.32 -6.15
CA LYS A 120 -15.73 -2.14 -5.96
C LYS A 120 -16.40 -3.40 -5.38
N GLU A 121 -16.06 -4.59 -5.90
CA GLU A 121 -16.63 -5.84 -5.40
C GLU A 121 -16.17 -6.13 -3.96
N ILE A 122 -14.88 -5.92 -3.67
CA ILE A 122 -14.32 -6.13 -2.33
C ILE A 122 -14.92 -5.14 -1.33
N ALA A 123 -15.01 -3.86 -1.69
CA ALA A 123 -15.57 -2.81 -0.84
C ALA A 123 -17.06 -3.06 -0.53
N ALA A 124 -17.84 -3.45 -1.54
CA ALA A 124 -19.25 -3.80 -1.36
C ALA A 124 -19.45 -4.99 -0.42
N LYS A 125 -18.61 -6.04 -0.54
CA LYS A 125 -18.66 -7.22 0.34
C LYS A 125 -18.24 -6.92 1.78
N ALA A 126 -17.37 -5.93 1.96
CA ALA A 126 -16.88 -5.52 3.27
C ALA A 126 -17.72 -4.39 3.90
N GLU A 127 -18.73 -3.88 3.18
CA GLU A 127 -19.57 -2.74 3.58
C GLU A 127 -18.76 -1.49 3.93
N ILE A 128 -17.72 -1.19 3.13
CA ILE A 128 -16.84 -0.04 3.28
C ILE A 128 -16.89 0.84 2.03
N TYR A 129 -16.58 2.11 2.19
CA TYR A 129 -16.48 3.05 1.09
C TYR A 129 -15.17 2.88 0.33
N PHE A 130 -15.11 3.44 -0.90
CA PHE A 130 -13.86 3.49 -1.65
C PHE A 130 -13.78 4.75 -2.50
N TYR A 131 -12.53 5.22 -2.68
CA TYR A 131 -12.15 6.23 -3.68
C TYR A 131 -11.09 5.63 -4.60
N PHE A 132 -11.18 5.99 -5.89
CA PHE A 132 -10.26 5.52 -6.91
C PHE A 132 -9.79 6.72 -7.73
N GLU A 133 -8.60 7.23 -7.39
CA GLU A 133 -7.98 8.43 -7.98
C GLU A 133 -6.84 8.04 -8.91
N VAL A 134 -7.17 7.29 -9.96
CA VAL A 134 -6.22 6.77 -10.95
C VAL A 134 -6.72 7.14 -12.34
N GLU A 135 -5.83 7.67 -13.19
CA GLU A 135 -6.18 8.07 -14.56
C GLU A 135 -6.42 6.87 -15.46
N GLU A 136 -5.52 5.89 -15.43
CA GLU A 136 -5.61 4.67 -16.22
C GLU A 136 -5.93 3.47 -15.31
N ASP A 137 -7.15 2.92 -15.42
CA ASP A 137 -7.57 1.74 -14.65
C ASP A 137 -6.92 0.47 -15.22
N PRO A 138 -6.03 -0.21 -14.47
CA PRO A 138 -5.37 -1.42 -14.95
C PRO A 138 -6.36 -2.54 -15.25
N GLU A 139 -6.28 -3.12 -16.45
CA GLU A 139 -7.08 -4.25 -16.88
C GLU A 139 -6.31 -5.56 -16.75
N TYR A 140 -7.01 -6.62 -16.38
CA TYR A 140 -6.47 -7.95 -16.18
C TYR A 140 -7.35 -9.01 -16.85
N ASP A 141 -6.76 -9.80 -17.74
CA ASP A 141 -7.43 -10.97 -18.35
C ASP A 141 -7.76 -12.01 -17.29
N ARG A 142 -6.81 -12.27 -16.39
CA ARG A 142 -6.95 -13.21 -15.29
C ARG A 142 -5.97 -12.92 -14.15
N LEU A 143 -6.49 -12.89 -12.94
CA LEU A 143 -5.73 -12.83 -11.69
C LEU A 143 -6.18 -13.96 -10.77
N ASP A 144 -5.24 -14.55 -10.06
CA ASP A 144 -5.51 -15.52 -9.02
C ASP A 144 -5.20 -14.90 -7.65
N GLN A 145 -6.21 -14.81 -6.80
CA GLN A 145 -6.08 -14.56 -5.38
C GLN A 145 -5.98 -15.94 -4.72
N LYS A 146 -4.87 -16.24 -4.04
CA LYS A 146 -4.61 -17.57 -3.46
C LYS A 146 -4.27 -17.45 -2.00
N GLU A 147 -5.19 -17.87 -1.14
CA GLU A 147 -5.01 -17.87 0.31
C GLU A 147 -4.44 -16.55 0.86
N GLU A 148 -4.87 -15.44 0.29
CA GLU A 148 -4.51 -14.10 0.73
C GLU A 148 -5.75 -13.28 1.09
N SER A 149 -5.59 -12.33 2.02
CA SER A 149 -6.71 -11.45 2.38
C SER A 149 -7.02 -10.47 1.24
N ASP A 150 -8.26 -9.98 1.20
CA ASP A 150 -8.70 -9.05 0.17
C ASP A 150 -7.83 -7.77 0.17
N LEU A 151 -7.41 -7.28 1.35
CA LEU A 151 -6.53 -6.12 1.46
C LEU A 151 -5.10 -6.41 0.96
N ALA A 152 -4.53 -7.57 1.31
CA ALA A 152 -3.20 -7.97 0.81
C ALA A 152 -3.21 -8.15 -0.71
N PHE A 153 -4.30 -8.69 -1.26
CA PHE A 153 -4.50 -8.82 -2.70
C PHE A 153 -4.54 -7.46 -3.39
N LEU A 154 -5.33 -6.50 -2.88
CA LEU A 154 -5.39 -5.13 -3.42
C LEU A 154 -4.04 -4.43 -3.32
N SER A 155 -3.34 -4.52 -2.17
CA SER A 155 -2.01 -3.92 -1.99
C SER A 155 -1.01 -4.47 -3.02
N ARG A 156 -1.00 -5.79 -3.25
CA ARG A 156 -0.16 -6.41 -4.27
C ARG A 156 -0.46 -5.90 -5.68
N LEU A 157 -1.75 -5.75 -6.03
CA LEU A 157 -2.14 -5.23 -7.35
C LEU A 157 -1.76 -3.75 -7.52
N CYS A 158 -1.93 -2.94 -6.47
CA CYS A 158 -1.50 -1.55 -6.46
C CYS A 158 0.02 -1.43 -6.66
N GLN A 159 0.82 -2.19 -5.89
CA GLN A 159 2.27 -2.20 -6.04
C GLN A 159 2.72 -2.60 -7.46
N ASP A 160 2.05 -3.59 -8.06
CA ASP A 160 2.31 -4.02 -9.44
C ASP A 160 1.96 -2.96 -10.48
N ALA A 161 0.97 -2.14 -10.17
CA ALA A 161 0.53 -1.04 -11.03
C ALA A 161 1.28 0.28 -10.77
N GLY A 162 2.12 0.34 -9.72
CA GLY A 162 2.79 1.58 -9.29
C GLY A 162 1.85 2.55 -8.59
N LEU A 163 0.77 2.02 -8.02
CA LEU A 163 -0.24 2.76 -7.27
C LEU A 163 -0.07 2.56 -5.77
N SER A 164 -0.63 3.46 -4.98
CA SER A 164 -0.68 3.39 -3.53
C SER A 164 -2.09 3.09 -3.04
N ILE A 165 -2.18 2.39 -1.89
CA ILE A 165 -3.43 2.10 -1.21
C ILE A 165 -3.36 2.59 0.23
N LYS A 166 -4.37 3.36 0.66
CA LYS A 166 -4.56 3.78 2.05
C LYS A 166 -5.95 3.35 2.53
N VAL A 167 -6.01 2.88 3.77
CA VAL A 167 -7.28 2.60 4.42
C VAL A 167 -7.42 3.54 5.61
N THR A 168 -8.43 4.37 5.58
CA THR A 168 -8.72 5.35 6.64
C THR A 168 -10.20 5.35 6.96
N ASP A 169 -10.55 5.42 8.23
CA ASP A 169 -11.91 5.25 8.71
C ASP A 169 -12.56 3.96 8.15
N ASP A 170 -13.67 4.08 7.44
CA ASP A 170 -14.35 2.98 6.76
C ASP A 170 -14.18 3.10 5.22
N THR A 171 -13.02 3.62 4.75
CA THR A 171 -12.79 3.95 3.34
C THR A 171 -11.45 3.41 2.84
N ILE A 172 -11.45 2.78 1.68
CA ILE A 172 -10.24 2.41 0.94
C ILE A 172 -10.00 3.47 -0.14
N VAL A 173 -8.82 4.02 -0.19
CA VAL A 173 -8.37 4.96 -1.23
C VAL A 173 -7.26 4.30 -2.03
N ILE A 174 -7.43 4.20 -3.36
CA ILE A 174 -6.35 3.83 -4.30
C ILE A 174 -6.05 5.07 -5.13
N PHE A 175 -4.77 5.44 -5.18
CA PHE A 175 -4.34 6.67 -5.83
C PHE A 175 -2.96 6.53 -6.49
N ASP A 176 -2.69 7.42 -7.46
CA ASP A 176 -1.35 7.57 -8.04
C ASP A 176 -0.53 8.55 -7.20
N GLN A 177 0.48 8.04 -6.51
CA GLN A 177 1.39 8.82 -5.68
C GLN A 177 2.15 9.90 -6.47
N LEU A 178 2.46 9.66 -7.76
CA LEU A 178 3.13 10.64 -8.63
C LEU A 178 2.34 11.94 -8.75
N ARG A 179 1.01 11.87 -8.71
CA ARG A 179 0.16 13.05 -8.76
C ARG A 179 0.38 13.95 -7.54
N TYR A 180 0.49 13.34 -6.36
CA TYR A 180 0.74 14.07 -5.10
C TYR A 180 2.16 14.61 -5.02
N GLU A 181 3.14 13.88 -5.53
CA GLU A 181 4.55 14.33 -5.58
C GLU A 181 4.76 15.54 -6.51
N LYS A 182 3.92 15.71 -7.52
CA LYS A 182 3.96 16.85 -8.46
C LYS A 182 3.22 18.09 -7.94
N MET A 183 2.58 18.01 -6.77
CA MET A 183 1.94 19.16 -6.17
C MET A 183 2.97 20.16 -5.66
N GLU A 184 2.59 21.43 -5.64
CA GLU A 184 3.38 22.48 -4.99
C GLU A 184 3.59 22.15 -3.50
N PRO A 185 4.76 22.47 -2.93
CA PRO A 185 5.02 22.24 -1.53
C PRO A 185 3.97 22.92 -0.62
N ALA A 186 3.41 22.15 0.29
CA ALA A 186 2.39 22.64 1.23
C ALA A 186 2.99 23.55 2.32
N CYS A 187 4.26 23.35 2.65
CA CYS A 187 5.01 24.20 3.59
C CYS A 187 6.50 24.08 3.31
N GLU A 188 7.26 24.99 3.90
CA GLU A 188 8.70 25.10 3.83
C GLU A 188 9.32 24.78 5.21
N VAL A 189 10.42 24.02 5.21
CA VAL A 189 11.23 23.73 6.38
C VAL A 189 12.65 24.25 6.11
N GLU A 190 12.99 25.37 6.76
CA GLU A 190 14.28 26.03 6.61
C GLU A 190 15.11 25.90 7.90
N LEU A 191 16.36 25.43 7.77
CA LEU A 191 17.27 25.26 8.89
C LEU A 191 17.65 26.63 9.48
N GLY A 192 17.44 26.78 10.80
CA GLY A 192 17.70 28.05 11.51
C GLY A 192 16.54 29.04 11.48
N VAL A 193 15.48 28.78 10.70
CA VAL A 193 14.23 29.56 10.68
C VAL A 193 13.08 28.74 11.25
N SER A 194 12.89 27.52 10.75
CA SER A 194 11.93 26.57 11.30
C SER A 194 12.46 25.95 12.58
N ASP A 195 11.58 25.64 13.53
CA ASP A 195 11.92 25.08 14.84
C ASP A 195 12.33 23.59 14.72
N VAL A 196 13.42 23.31 13.97
CA VAL A 196 13.98 21.97 13.76
C VAL A 196 14.82 21.59 14.98
N LEU A 197 14.43 20.52 15.68
CA LEU A 197 15.12 20.01 16.88
C LEU A 197 16.25 19.04 16.52
N SER A 198 16.01 18.18 15.55
CA SER A 198 17.02 17.26 15.01
C SER A 198 16.68 16.86 13.58
N TRP A 199 17.71 16.46 12.84
CA TRP A 199 17.56 15.99 11.47
C TRP A 199 18.66 15.00 11.11
N ASP A 200 18.33 14.11 10.17
CA ASP A 200 19.23 13.17 9.56
C ASP A 200 18.85 12.99 8.09
N PHE A 201 19.79 13.08 7.17
CA PHE A 201 19.60 12.79 5.76
C PHE A 201 20.60 11.75 5.29
N GLN A 202 20.13 10.84 4.45
CA GLN A 202 20.92 9.75 3.91
C GLN A 202 20.77 9.67 2.39
N THR A 203 21.90 9.44 1.70
CA THR A 203 21.93 9.07 0.29
C THR A 203 22.42 7.64 0.16
N THR A 204 21.64 6.79 -0.52
CA THR A 204 21.98 5.39 -0.76
C THR A 204 22.10 5.15 -2.27
N GLN A 205 23.28 4.70 -2.72
CA GLN A 205 23.53 4.36 -4.13
C GLN A 205 23.55 2.85 -4.38
N SER A 206 23.83 2.04 -3.35
CA SER A 206 24.01 0.60 -3.46
C SER A 206 22.75 -0.16 -3.93
N ASP A 207 21.57 0.38 -3.65
CA ASP A 207 20.29 -0.26 -3.97
C ASP A 207 19.54 0.43 -5.12
N THR A 208 20.24 1.28 -5.91
CA THR A 208 19.66 1.92 -7.08
C THR A 208 19.99 1.13 -8.35
N TYR A 209 19.01 1.06 -9.25
CA TYR A 209 19.12 0.32 -10.51
C TYR A 209 18.91 1.24 -11.70
N LYS A 210 19.69 1.05 -12.76
CA LYS A 210 19.55 1.82 -14.01
C LYS A 210 18.37 1.38 -14.84
N SER A 211 18.00 0.10 -14.75
CA SER A 211 16.93 -0.47 -15.57
C SER A 211 16.24 -1.64 -14.89
N CYS A 212 14.98 -1.86 -15.28
CA CYS A 212 14.23 -3.04 -14.92
C CYS A 212 13.88 -3.86 -16.17
N VAL A 213 14.28 -5.12 -16.14
CA VAL A 213 14.08 -6.08 -17.25
C VAL A 213 12.94 -7.03 -16.88
N VAL A 214 11.90 -7.05 -17.71
CA VAL A 214 10.75 -7.95 -17.56
C VAL A 214 10.64 -8.84 -18.78
N SER A 215 10.50 -10.14 -18.57
CA SER A 215 10.35 -11.11 -19.66
C SER A 215 8.98 -11.76 -19.62
N TRP A 216 8.34 -11.92 -20.79
CA TRP A 216 7.06 -12.61 -20.89
C TRP A 216 6.99 -13.51 -22.11
N ARG A 217 6.01 -14.38 -22.12
CA ARG A 217 5.69 -15.23 -23.26
C ARG A 217 4.26 -14.94 -23.71
N ASP A 218 4.09 -14.63 -24.98
CA ASP A 218 2.76 -14.50 -25.57
C ASP A 218 2.09 -15.88 -25.62
N ILE A 219 1.16 -16.09 -24.73
CA ILE A 219 0.29 -17.26 -24.81
C ILE A 219 -0.77 -16.95 -25.87
N LYS A 220 -0.50 -17.33 -27.13
CA LYS A 220 -1.53 -17.27 -28.18
C LYS A 220 -2.74 -18.06 -27.66
N LYS A 221 -3.84 -17.39 -27.38
CA LYS A 221 -5.13 -18.04 -27.08
C LYS A 221 -5.44 -18.92 -28.29
N LYS A 222 -5.22 -20.24 -28.21
CA LYS A 222 -5.79 -21.18 -29.20
C LYS A 222 -7.28 -20.92 -29.14
N LYS A 223 -7.85 -20.30 -30.22
CA LYS A 223 -9.31 -20.31 -30.39
C LYS A 223 -9.71 -21.76 -30.28
N ARG A 224 -10.42 -22.11 -29.23
CA ARG A 224 -11.11 -23.41 -29.15
C ARG A 224 -12.00 -23.40 -30.37
N LYS A 225 -11.66 -24.16 -31.41
CA LYS A 225 -12.62 -24.56 -32.42
C LYS A 225 -13.71 -25.24 -31.61
N SER A 226 -14.92 -24.68 -31.62
CA SER A 226 -16.08 -25.37 -31.10
C SER A 226 -16.04 -26.75 -31.72
N ALA A 227 -15.90 -27.77 -30.90
CA ALA A 227 -16.05 -29.15 -31.37
C ALA A 227 -17.51 -29.19 -31.88
N GLY A 228 -17.63 -29.31 -33.19
CA GLY A 228 -18.91 -29.55 -33.82
C GLY A 228 -19.58 -30.69 -33.09
N GLY A 229 -20.83 -30.53 -32.72
CA GLY A 229 -21.59 -31.55 -32.02
C GLY A 229 -21.46 -32.87 -32.77
N TYR A 230 -21.03 -33.89 -32.05
CA TYR A 230 -21.18 -35.24 -32.51
C TYR A 230 -22.68 -35.58 -32.50
N ASN A 231 -23.28 -35.64 -33.70
CA ASN A 231 -24.52 -36.35 -33.87
C ASN A 231 -24.22 -37.83 -33.70
N LEU A 232 -24.62 -38.41 -32.58
CA LEU A 232 -24.65 -39.85 -32.38
C LEU A 232 -25.87 -40.38 -33.13
N ASP A 233 -25.71 -40.62 -34.44
CA ASP A 233 -26.58 -41.52 -35.17
C ASP A 233 -26.18 -42.92 -34.80
N LEU A 234 -27.01 -43.57 -33.99
CA LEU A 234 -26.90 -44.97 -33.63
C LEU A 234 -27.31 -45.80 -34.85
N GLU A 235 -26.38 -46.07 -35.76
CA GLU A 235 -26.51 -47.14 -36.78
C GLU A 235 -26.07 -48.48 -36.23
N LYS A 236 -26.84 -49.51 -36.58
CA LYS A 236 -26.73 -50.88 -36.14
C LYS A 236 -25.36 -51.53 -36.48
N PRO A 237 -24.89 -52.53 -35.71
CA PRO A 237 -23.58 -53.16 -35.93
C PRO A 237 -23.56 -53.93 -37.26
N SER A 238 -22.63 -53.60 -38.13
CA SER A 238 -22.32 -54.35 -39.32
C SER A 238 -21.18 -55.30 -39.05
N ASP A 239 -21.41 -56.57 -39.37
CA ASP A 239 -20.43 -57.67 -39.34
C ASP A 239 -19.32 -57.47 -40.38
N LYS A 240 -18.28 -56.69 -40.02
CA LYS A 240 -17.01 -56.74 -40.75
C LYS A 240 -15.85 -56.75 -39.74
N PRO A 241 -14.83 -57.65 -40.00
CA PRO A 241 -13.68 -57.75 -39.11
C PRO A 241 -12.80 -56.50 -39.16
N PRO A 242 -12.10 -56.15 -38.06
CA PRO A 242 -11.33 -54.94 -37.96
C PRO A 242 -10.15 -54.94 -38.94
N ALA A 243 -10.02 -53.87 -39.71
CA ALA A 243 -8.87 -53.61 -40.58
C ALA A 243 -7.60 -53.48 -39.72
N LYS A 244 -6.55 -54.24 -40.11
CA LYS A 244 -5.22 -54.15 -39.52
C LYS A 244 -4.66 -52.77 -39.81
N TYR A 245 -4.45 -51.97 -38.76
CA TYR A 245 -3.67 -50.74 -38.86
C TYR A 245 -2.21 -51.05 -39.05
N ASN A 246 -1.70 -50.86 -40.28
CA ASN A 246 -0.28 -50.72 -40.52
C ASN A 246 0.12 -49.29 -40.15
N ILE A 247 0.86 -49.15 -39.06
CA ILE A 247 1.50 -47.88 -38.69
C ILE A 247 2.82 -47.84 -39.51
N ASP A 248 2.83 -47.03 -40.59
CA ASP A 248 4.06 -46.68 -41.29
C ASP A 248 4.88 -45.74 -40.40
N LEU A 249 5.93 -46.30 -39.79
CA LEU A 249 6.86 -45.56 -38.89
C LEU A 249 7.89 -44.70 -39.68
N GLU A 250 7.79 -44.60 -41.00
CA GLU A 250 8.78 -43.88 -41.83
C GLU A 250 8.40 -42.45 -42.23
N LYS A 251 7.33 -41.90 -41.71
CA LYS A 251 7.00 -40.47 -41.89
C LYS A 251 6.78 -39.74 -40.57
N ILE A 252 7.76 -39.80 -39.69
CA ILE A 252 7.89 -38.79 -38.65
C ILE A 252 8.61 -37.62 -39.31
N ASP A 253 7.81 -36.71 -39.86
CA ASP A 253 8.26 -35.42 -40.37
C ASP A 253 8.75 -34.59 -39.19
N ASP A 254 10.05 -34.37 -39.08
CA ASP A 254 10.75 -33.56 -38.07
C ASP A 254 10.39 -32.05 -38.15
N SER A 255 9.31 -31.70 -38.82
CA SER A 255 8.81 -30.32 -38.90
C SER A 255 8.02 -29.83 -37.68
N ASN A 256 7.81 -30.68 -36.68
CA ASN A 256 7.31 -30.31 -35.37
C ASN A 256 8.44 -30.02 -34.37
N ALA A 257 9.48 -29.32 -34.81
CA ALA A 257 10.36 -28.61 -33.91
C ALA A 257 9.48 -27.71 -33.08
N SER A 258 9.25 -28.04 -31.84
CA SER A 258 8.53 -27.28 -30.82
C SER A 258 9.02 -25.83 -30.89
N LYS A 259 8.29 -24.95 -31.58
CA LYS A 259 8.51 -23.52 -31.50
C LYS A 259 8.18 -23.17 -30.07
N ASN A 260 9.18 -23.25 -29.20
CA ASN A 260 9.08 -22.63 -27.89
C ASN A 260 8.61 -21.18 -28.12
N PRO A 261 7.50 -20.77 -27.55
CA PRO A 261 7.02 -19.38 -27.74
C PRO A 261 8.18 -18.46 -27.40
N ALA A 262 8.52 -17.57 -28.35
CA ALA A 262 9.61 -16.62 -28.17
C ALA A 262 9.44 -15.90 -26.85
N VAL A 263 10.49 -15.82 -26.07
CA VAL A 263 10.52 -15.03 -24.84
C VAL A 263 10.69 -13.59 -25.27
N ASN A 264 9.66 -12.78 -25.05
CA ASN A 264 9.72 -11.34 -25.26
C ASN A 264 10.33 -10.69 -24.02
N THR A 265 11.07 -9.61 -24.22
CA THR A 265 11.71 -8.87 -23.13
C THR A 265 11.42 -7.38 -23.30
N TYR A 266 11.02 -6.75 -22.22
CA TYR A 266 10.88 -5.29 -22.12
C TYR A 266 11.89 -4.77 -21.10
N VAL A 267 12.55 -3.66 -21.42
CA VAL A 267 13.51 -3.00 -20.57
C VAL A 267 13.05 -1.55 -20.37
N TYR A 268 12.76 -1.20 -19.13
CA TYR A 268 12.55 0.19 -18.74
C TYR A 268 13.85 0.73 -18.15
N VAL A 269 14.30 1.88 -18.64
CA VAL A 269 15.55 2.54 -18.19
C VAL A 269 15.17 3.80 -17.44
N ASP A 270 15.75 3.99 -16.25
CA ASP A 270 15.65 5.24 -15.50
C ASP A 270 16.52 6.30 -16.19
N PRO A 271 15.94 7.42 -16.62
CA PRO A 271 16.69 8.46 -17.35
C PRO A 271 17.80 9.12 -16.54
N ASP A 272 17.77 9.00 -15.20
CA ASP A 272 18.73 9.62 -14.28
C ASP A 272 19.73 8.67 -13.67
N ALA A 273 19.56 7.38 -13.93
CA ALA A 273 20.47 6.38 -13.37
C ALA A 273 21.86 6.49 -13.97
N ASP A 274 22.89 6.24 -13.14
CA ASP A 274 24.25 6.09 -13.60
C ASP A 274 24.33 5.06 -14.74
N ALA A 275 25.00 5.42 -15.83
CA ALA A 275 25.20 4.54 -16.99
C ALA A 275 25.83 3.19 -16.60
N ASN A 276 26.61 3.15 -15.53
CA ASN A 276 27.25 1.96 -14.96
C ASN A 276 26.39 1.24 -13.93
N GLY A 277 25.16 1.72 -13.64
CA GLY A 277 24.25 1.13 -12.66
C GLY A 277 23.85 -0.30 -13.01
N GLN A 278 23.43 -1.04 -12.01
CA GLN A 278 22.98 -2.43 -12.16
C GLN A 278 21.61 -2.55 -12.85
N GLU A 279 21.39 -3.67 -13.54
CA GLU A 279 20.09 -4.00 -14.09
C GLU A 279 19.30 -4.90 -13.10
N TYR A 280 18.05 -4.55 -12.85
CA TYR A 280 17.14 -5.38 -12.06
C TYR A 280 16.36 -6.32 -12.98
N LYS A 281 16.46 -7.63 -12.77
CA LYS A 281 15.72 -8.64 -13.53
C LYS A 281 14.52 -9.11 -12.72
N LEU A 282 13.32 -8.70 -13.13
CA LEU A 282 12.10 -9.04 -12.43
C LEU A 282 11.68 -10.49 -12.76
N LYS A 283 11.63 -11.34 -11.73
CA LYS A 283 11.17 -12.73 -11.81
C LYS A 283 9.65 -12.81 -11.59
N LYS A 284 8.87 -12.18 -12.48
CA LYS A 284 7.42 -12.18 -12.41
C LYS A 284 6.82 -12.62 -13.74
N ARG A 285 5.76 -13.43 -13.67
CA ARG A 285 5.00 -13.82 -14.87
C ARG A 285 4.07 -12.68 -15.25
N VAL A 286 4.27 -12.13 -16.44
CA VAL A 286 3.38 -11.13 -17.07
C VAL A 286 2.83 -11.72 -18.36
N THR A 287 1.68 -11.25 -18.81
CA THR A 287 0.90 -11.85 -19.89
C THR A 287 0.90 -11.01 -21.17
N SER A 288 1.23 -9.73 -21.06
CA SER A 288 1.21 -8.78 -22.18
C SER A 288 2.38 -7.79 -22.10
N ARG A 289 2.65 -7.14 -23.25
CA ARG A 289 3.64 -6.06 -23.32
C ARG A 289 3.25 -4.87 -22.44
N ALA A 290 1.97 -4.46 -22.44
CA ALA A 290 1.49 -3.34 -21.63
C ALA A 290 1.64 -3.62 -20.13
N GLU A 291 1.35 -4.85 -19.69
CA GLU A 291 1.60 -5.28 -18.31
C GLU A 291 3.10 -5.26 -17.99
N ALA A 292 3.96 -5.76 -18.90
CA ALA A 292 5.41 -5.76 -18.72
C ALA A 292 5.97 -4.34 -18.55
N GLU A 293 5.51 -3.40 -19.37
CA GLU A 293 5.89 -1.99 -19.31
C GLU A 293 5.48 -1.35 -17.99
N ARG A 294 4.22 -1.49 -17.61
CA ARG A 294 3.68 -0.95 -16.35
C ARG A 294 4.42 -1.50 -15.13
N VAL A 295 4.60 -2.81 -15.06
CA VAL A 295 5.26 -3.47 -13.94
C VAL A 295 6.76 -3.15 -13.89
N ALA A 296 7.44 -3.02 -15.04
CA ALA A 296 8.84 -2.62 -15.10
C ALA A 296 9.04 -1.21 -14.56
N LYS A 297 8.22 -0.26 -15.03
CA LYS A 297 8.24 1.14 -14.59
C LYS A 297 7.94 1.27 -13.09
N ALA A 298 6.86 0.63 -12.61
CA ALA A 298 6.47 0.63 -11.20
C ALA A 298 7.57 0.03 -10.30
N THR A 299 8.17 -1.10 -10.73
CA THR A 299 9.22 -1.77 -9.97
C THR A 299 10.48 -0.92 -9.89
N LEU A 300 10.95 -0.37 -11.02
CA LEU A 300 12.17 0.45 -11.04
C LEU A 300 11.99 1.71 -10.21
N ARG A 301 10.85 2.41 -10.36
CA ARG A 301 10.52 3.56 -9.53
C ARG A 301 10.58 3.20 -8.05
N ARG A 302 9.91 2.14 -7.61
CA ARG A 302 9.91 1.70 -6.21
C ARG A 302 11.30 1.40 -5.66
N LEU A 303 12.19 0.79 -6.45
CA LEU A 303 13.58 0.51 -6.07
C LEU A 303 14.39 1.79 -5.90
N ASN A 304 14.21 2.77 -6.81
CA ASN A 304 14.99 4.01 -6.81
C ASN A 304 14.37 5.13 -5.94
N LEU A 305 13.14 4.91 -5.44
CA LEU A 305 12.37 5.93 -4.72
C LEU A 305 13.08 6.45 -3.45
N ARG A 306 13.84 5.58 -2.80
CA ARG A 306 14.52 5.86 -1.53
C ARG A 306 16.03 6.09 -1.68
N SER A 307 16.45 6.59 -2.84
CA SER A 307 17.85 6.96 -3.06
C SER A 307 18.31 8.11 -2.14
N VAL A 308 17.41 9.03 -1.80
CA VAL A 308 17.63 10.10 -0.81
C VAL A 308 16.45 10.11 0.16
N THR A 309 16.72 9.85 1.42
CA THR A 309 15.75 9.86 2.51
C THR A 309 16.22 10.72 3.67
N GLY A 310 15.31 11.11 4.53
CA GLY A 310 15.66 11.85 5.74
C GLY A 310 14.61 11.68 6.83
N SER A 311 15.00 12.04 8.04
CA SER A 311 14.11 12.16 9.19
C SER A 311 14.35 13.51 9.84
N MET A 312 13.28 14.21 10.18
CA MET A 312 13.35 15.49 10.88
C MET A 312 12.38 15.51 12.05
N THR A 313 12.84 16.00 13.20
CA THR A 313 11.99 16.27 14.36
C THR A 313 11.91 17.77 14.56
N LEU A 314 10.68 18.29 14.61
CA LEU A 314 10.37 19.70 14.76
C LEU A 314 9.52 19.91 16.02
N VAL A 315 9.48 21.15 16.52
CA VAL A 315 8.41 21.57 17.42
C VAL A 315 7.07 21.29 16.73
N GLY A 316 6.07 20.86 17.50
CA GLY A 316 4.83 20.31 16.96
C GLY A 316 4.13 21.21 15.95
N ASP A 317 3.98 20.72 14.74
CA ASP A 317 3.29 21.39 13.63
C ASP A 317 2.27 20.43 13.00
N THR A 318 1.00 20.76 13.14
CA THR A 318 -0.13 19.98 12.63
C THR A 318 -0.31 20.05 11.11
N ARG A 319 0.48 20.86 10.40
CA ARG A 319 0.50 20.92 8.93
C ARG A 319 1.34 19.81 8.30
N LEU A 320 2.29 19.26 9.09
CA LEU A 320 3.18 18.21 8.64
C LEU A 320 2.49 16.85 8.75
N VAL A 321 1.81 16.44 7.71
CA VAL A 321 1.07 15.16 7.61
C VAL A 321 1.65 14.30 6.49
N ALA A 322 1.42 12.99 6.55
CA ALA A 322 1.86 12.09 5.50
C ALA A 322 1.12 12.38 4.17
N GLY A 323 1.81 12.17 3.04
CA GLY A 323 1.24 12.33 1.71
C GLY A 323 1.34 13.74 1.12
N ILE A 324 2.05 14.67 1.75
CA ILE A 324 2.29 16.02 1.22
C ILE A 324 3.75 16.23 0.81
N VAL A 325 3.98 17.20 -0.06
CA VAL A 325 5.31 17.69 -0.43
C VAL A 325 5.67 18.88 0.47
N ILE A 326 6.91 18.91 0.94
CA ILE A 326 7.52 20.04 1.63
C ILE A 326 8.77 20.50 0.86
N GLU A 327 9.08 21.78 0.95
CA GLU A 327 10.35 22.31 0.48
C GLU A 327 11.33 22.39 1.65
N VAL A 328 12.50 21.80 1.48
CA VAL A 328 13.58 21.76 2.49
C VAL A 328 14.69 22.69 2.04
N ARG A 329 15.11 23.63 2.91
CA ARG A 329 16.14 24.63 2.64
C ARG A 329 17.17 24.75 3.76
N GLY A 330 18.40 25.08 3.38
CA GLY A 330 19.49 25.30 4.33
C GLY A 330 20.23 24.04 4.75
N PHE A 331 19.94 22.89 4.12
CA PHE A 331 20.59 21.60 4.38
C PHE A 331 21.63 21.24 3.30
N GLY A 332 22.05 22.22 2.49
CA GLY A 332 23.10 22.08 1.48
C GLY A 332 22.69 21.18 0.32
N SER A 333 23.38 20.07 0.08
CA SER A 333 23.06 19.15 -1.02
C SER A 333 21.70 18.44 -0.86
N PHE A 334 21.08 18.56 0.31
CA PHE A 334 19.77 18.01 0.59
C PHE A 334 18.63 19.04 0.41
N ASP A 335 18.91 20.26 -0.04
CA ASP A 335 17.86 21.23 -0.36
C ASP A 335 16.98 20.73 -1.52
N GLY A 336 15.69 21.09 -1.49
CA GLY A 336 14.71 20.76 -2.52
C GLY A 336 13.42 20.14 -1.98
N ASN A 337 12.62 19.58 -2.89
CA ASN A 337 11.31 19.05 -2.56
C ASN A 337 11.40 17.61 -2.01
N PHE A 338 10.74 17.39 -0.89
CA PHE A 338 10.62 16.09 -0.23
C PHE A 338 9.16 15.75 -0.01
N PHE A 339 8.86 14.47 -0.16
CA PHE A 339 7.55 13.90 0.11
C PHE A 339 7.55 13.27 1.51
N ILE A 340 6.55 13.56 2.34
CA ILE A 340 6.41 12.99 3.68
C ILE A 340 5.79 11.60 3.56
N GLU A 341 6.58 10.55 3.85
CA GLU A 341 6.11 9.16 3.88
C GLU A 341 5.36 8.84 5.18
N SER A 342 5.80 9.44 6.30
CA SER A 342 5.11 9.31 7.59
C SER A 342 5.34 10.52 8.46
N ALA A 343 4.33 10.85 9.28
CA ALA A 343 4.40 11.90 10.29
C ALA A 343 3.94 11.33 11.64
N SER A 344 4.79 11.46 12.66
CA SER A 344 4.48 11.07 14.04
C SER A 344 4.33 12.31 14.89
N HIS A 345 3.14 12.53 15.41
CA HIS A 345 2.80 13.63 16.30
C HIS A 345 2.78 13.13 17.74
N SER A 346 3.67 13.61 18.58
CA SER A 346 3.76 13.21 19.98
C SER A 346 3.51 14.38 20.93
N VAL A 347 2.53 14.23 21.78
CA VAL A 347 2.15 15.20 22.83
C VAL A 347 2.41 14.56 24.19
N SER A 348 3.19 15.22 25.05
CA SER A 348 3.54 14.75 26.38
C SER A 348 3.67 15.93 27.36
N GLU A 349 4.02 15.66 28.62
CA GLU A 349 4.34 16.73 29.59
C GLU A 349 5.53 17.60 29.14
N SER A 350 6.45 17.07 28.30
CA SER A 350 7.59 17.82 27.74
C SER A 350 7.24 18.70 26.54
N GLY A 351 6.01 18.65 26.06
CA GLY A 351 5.53 19.45 24.94
C GLY A 351 4.99 18.63 23.78
N TYR A 352 4.83 19.31 22.64
CA TYR A 352 4.36 18.74 21.40
C TYR A 352 5.48 18.76 20.37
N VAL A 353 5.78 17.61 19.79
CA VAL A 353 6.79 17.44 18.73
C VAL A 353 6.19 16.69 17.55
N THR A 354 6.70 17.00 16.34
CA THR A 354 6.35 16.29 15.11
C THR A 354 7.62 15.73 14.49
N THR A 355 7.67 14.41 14.29
CA THR A 355 8.75 13.72 13.59
C THR A 355 8.25 13.25 12.24
N ILE A 356 8.93 13.67 11.17
CA ILE A 356 8.59 13.29 9.81
C ILE A 356 9.69 12.43 9.19
N ASN A 357 9.30 11.40 8.45
CA ASN A 357 10.19 10.67 7.57
C ASN A 357 9.88 11.07 6.14
N VAL A 358 10.92 11.47 5.42
CA VAL A 358 10.79 12.08 4.11
C VAL A 358 11.69 11.39 3.09
N ARG A 359 11.29 11.44 1.84
CA ARG A 359 12.11 11.07 0.69
C ARG A 359 12.10 12.18 -0.35
N ARG A 360 13.20 12.31 -1.08
CA ARG A 360 13.28 13.31 -2.14
C ARG A 360 12.26 13.00 -3.24
N VAL A 361 11.56 14.04 -3.70
CA VAL A 361 10.67 13.93 -4.85
C VAL A 361 11.48 13.71 -6.10
N ASN A 362 11.12 12.69 -6.88
CA ASN A 362 11.73 12.41 -8.17
C ASN A 362 10.76 12.78 -9.29
N ASN A 363 10.97 13.94 -9.93
CA ASN A 363 10.07 14.52 -10.92
C ASN A 363 10.13 13.86 -12.31
N LYS A 364 10.86 12.75 -12.46
CA LYS A 364 11.24 12.22 -13.79
C LYS A 364 10.56 10.90 -14.18
N TYR A 365 9.65 10.40 -13.37
CA TYR A 365 8.83 9.22 -13.70
C TYR A 365 7.50 9.57 -14.34
#